data_da57e8de9da527a4a69c0e3db07f4363
#
_entry.id   da57e8de9da527a4a69c0e3db07f4363
#
_cell.length_a   1.000
_cell.length_b   1.000
_cell.length_c   1.000
_cell.angle_alpha   90.00
_cell.angle_beta   90.00
_cell.angle_gamma   90.00
#
_symmetry.space_group_name_H-M   'P 1'
#
loop_
_entity.id
_entity.type
_entity.pdbx_description
1 polymer ?
#
loop_
_entity_poly.entity_id
_entity_poly.type
_entity_poly.pdbx_seq_one_letter_code
_entity_poly.pdbx_strand_id
1 'polypeptide(L)'
;MRRSLVRNNLVTTLCLVLVLVCFLLNYLERREERLERMRYPYYVAADGEVIPAQYAQRRDNIEVEIRHHLAMFVEDWYTLTQYDWERKAEAAGWLGGNSLRDAFIARKRSGYFNRFIQNNVTQTASVADLAIIPNPDGSYGFELVVDLRERVDAYEGHWRVLASGTIRLIERSWPHNPHGLLIEPYLENKIFEVHE
;
A
#
# COMPACT_ATOMS: atom_id res chain seq x y z
N MET A 1 -39.03 22.01 58.79
CA MET A 1 -38.96 20.83 57.90
C MET A 1 -38.72 21.15 56.38
N ARG A 2 -39.36 22.09 55.76
CA ARG A 2 -39.17 22.42 54.31
C ARG A 2 -37.73 22.88 53.95
N ARG A 3 -37.04 23.66 54.79
CA ARG A 3 -35.68 24.17 54.53
C ARG A 3 -34.60 23.07 54.53
N SER A 4 -34.75 22.00 55.29
CA SER A 4 -33.82 20.88 55.35
C SER A 4 -33.94 19.98 54.10
N LEU A 5 -35.16 19.78 53.60
CA LEU A 5 -35.43 19.02 52.39
C LEU A 5 -34.86 19.70 51.10
N VAL A 6 -35.04 21.04 50.99
CA VAL A 6 -34.50 21.81 49.88
C VAL A 6 -32.95 21.77 49.87
N ARG A 7 -32.33 21.89 51.04
CA ARG A 7 -30.87 21.83 51.18
C ARG A 7 -30.34 20.45 50.84
N ASN A 8 -31.04 19.38 51.21
CA ASN A 8 -30.62 18.00 50.92
C ASN A 8 -30.71 17.70 49.44
N ASN A 9 -31.79 18.17 48.78
CA ASN A 9 -31.96 18.01 47.32
C ASN A 9 -30.91 18.82 46.55
N LEU A 10 -30.54 20.00 47.03
CA LEU A 10 -29.51 20.82 46.39
C LEU A 10 -28.12 20.17 46.50
N VAL A 11 -27.78 19.58 47.63
CA VAL A 11 -26.53 18.85 47.86
C VAL A 11 -26.50 17.59 46.95
N THR A 12 -27.59 16.82 46.89
CA THR A 12 -27.65 15.63 46.04
C THR A 12 -27.52 15.97 44.55
N THR A 13 -28.18 17.06 44.09
CA THR A 13 -28.06 17.52 42.71
C THR A 13 -26.62 17.97 42.38
N LEU A 14 -25.98 18.68 43.32
CA LEU A 14 -24.58 19.11 43.15
C LEU A 14 -23.62 17.91 43.07
N CYS A 15 -23.81 16.89 43.92
CA CYS A 15 -23.02 15.66 43.88
C CYS A 15 -23.22 14.90 42.56
N LEU A 16 -24.45 14.79 42.02
CA LEU A 16 -24.75 14.18 40.77
C LEU A 16 -24.06 14.89 39.57
N VAL A 17 -24.12 16.23 39.55
CA VAL A 17 -23.44 17.04 38.55
C VAL A 17 -21.93 16.82 38.62
N LEU A 18 -21.34 16.80 39.80
CA LEU A 18 -19.91 16.59 40.01
C LEU A 18 -19.46 15.21 39.53
N VAL A 19 -20.24 14.15 39.81
CA VAL A 19 -19.97 12.80 39.32
C VAL A 19 -20.05 12.75 37.79
N LEU A 20 -21.02 13.45 37.20
CA LEU A 20 -21.19 13.47 35.73
C LEU A 20 -20.04 14.20 35.03
N VAL A 21 -19.57 15.31 35.65
CA VAL A 21 -18.37 16.04 35.15
C VAL A 21 -17.13 15.18 35.28
N CYS A 22 -16.90 14.50 36.41
CA CYS A 22 -15.76 13.58 36.56
C CYS A 22 -15.81 12.42 35.55
N PHE A 23 -16.99 11.88 35.29
CA PHE A 23 -17.17 10.82 34.29
C PHE A 23 -16.87 11.32 32.87
N LEU A 24 -17.32 12.54 32.55
CA LEU A 24 -17.06 13.15 31.25
C LEU A 24 -15.57 13.43 31.04
N LEU A 25 -14.88 13.98 32.06
CA LEU A 25 -13.44 14.22 32.00
C LEU A 25 -12.67 12.91 31.81
N ASN A 26 -13.01 11.87 32.58
CA ASN A 26 -12.38 10.56 32.46
C ASN A 26 -12.65 9.92 31.09
N TYR A 27 -13.85 10.14 30.50
CA TYR A 27 -14.18 9.66 29.16
C TYR A 27 -13.36 10.38 28.09
N LEU A 28 -13.19 11.71 28.20
CA LEU A 28 -12.39 12.50 27.26
C LEU A 28 -10.91 12.10 27.33
N GLU A 29 -10.37 11.94 28.54
CA GLU A 29 -8.99 11.51 28.77
C GLU A 29 -8.71 10.11 28.19
N ARG A 30 -9.62 9.14 28.42
CA ARG A 30 -9.53 7.81 27.83
C ARG A 30 -9.71 7.81 26.29
N ARG A 31 -10.43 8.77 25.75
CA ARG A 31 -10.58 8.95 24.32
C ARG A 31 -9.29 9.45 23.69
N GLU A 32 -8.63 10.41 24.31
CA GLU A 32 -7.32 10.91 23.87
C GLU A 32 -6.25 9.82 23.96
N GLU A 33 -6.17 9.07 25.06
CA GLU A 33 -5.26 7.92 25.20
C GLU A 33 -5.49 6.84 24.13
N ARG A 34 -6.75 6.55 23.76
CA ARG A 34 -7.04 5.60 22.68
C ARG A 34 -6.59 6.13 21.34
N LEU A 35 -6.78 7.42 21.07
CA LEU A 35 -6.32 8.05 19.83
C LEU A 35 -4.80 8.10 19.78
N GLU A 36 -4.12 8.33 20.90
CA GLU A 36 -2.66 8.26 20.97
C GLU A 36 -2.13 6.84 20.81
N ARG A 37 -2.75 5.84 21.42
CA ARG A 37 -2.36 4.42 21.20
C ARG A 37 -2.56 3.95 19.76
N MET A 38 -3.57 4.47 19.05
CA MET A 38 -3.72 4.22 17.60
C MET A 38 -2.70 5.02 16.78
N ARG A 39 -2.11 6.08 17.35
CA ARG A 39 -1.16 6.97 16.69
C ARG A 39 0.27 6.43 16.68
N TYR A 40 0.60 5.52 17.59
CA TYR A 40 1.94 4.96 17.76
C TYR A 40 1.91 3.42 17.75
N PRO A 41 1.89 2.76 16.57
CA PRO A 41 2.15 1.33 16.55
C PRO A 41 3.60 1.07 16.99
N TYR A 42 3.76 0.05 17.80
CA TYR A 42 5.06 -0.46 18.18
C TYR A 42 5.47 -1.55 17.18
N TYR A 43 6.70 -1.50 16.71
CA TYR A 43 7.30 -2.64 16.02
C TYR A 43 8.12 -3.43 17.04
N VAL A 44 7.92 -4.73 17.06
CA VAL A 44 8.80 -5.64 17.80
C VAL A 44 9.86 -6.10 16.80
N ALA A 45 11.10 -5.71 17.02
CA ALA A 45 12.23 -6.19 16.23
C ALA A 45 12.44 -7.70 16.48
N ALA A 46 13.15 -8.38 15.57
CA ALA A 46 13.35 -9.83 15.64
C ALA A 46 14.12 -10.30 16.90
N ASP A 47 14.78 -9.38 17.60
CA ASP A 47 15.49 -9.57 18.86
C ASP A 47 14.62 -9.30 20.11
N GLY A 48 13.33 -8.96 19.91
CA GLY A 48 12.37 -8.67 20.97
C GLY A 48 12.45 -7.24 21.54
N GLU A 49 13.29 -6.37 20.99
CA GLU A 49 13.33 -4.97 21.38
C GLU A 49 12.09 -4.22 20.86
N VAL A 50 11.40 -3.51 21.75
CA VAL A 50 10.23 -2.70 21.39
C VAL A 50 10.72 -1.32 20.94
N ILE A 51 10.75 -1.10 19.65
CA ILE A 51 11.11 0.20 19.07
C ILE A 51 9.84 1.04 18.92
N PRO A 52 9.73 2.20 19.60
CA PRO A 52 8.62 3.12 19.35
C PRO A 52 8.73 3.62 17.91
N ALA A 53 7.74 3.28 17.09
CA ALA A 53 7.64 3.87 15.76
C ALA A 53 7.32 5.36 15.94
N GLN A 54 8.31 6.21 15.78
CA GLN A 54 8.05 7.63 15.58
C GLN A 54 7.31 7.76 14.24
N TYR A 55 6.01 8.04 14.31
CA TYR A 55 5.27 8.41 13.12
C TYR A 55 5.80 9.74 12.58
N ALA A 56 6.72 9.67 11.65
CA ALA A 56 6.74 10.66 10.61
C ALA A 56 5.33 10.69 9.99
N GLN A 57 4.75 11.86 9.83
CA GLN A 57 3.40 11.97 9.26
C GLN A 57 3.41 11.19 7.94
N ARG A 58 2.29 10.49 7.61
CA ARG A 58 2.18 9.68 6.37
C ARG A 58 2.69 10.44 5.13
N ARG A 59 2.56 11.76 5.14
CA ARG A 59 3.11 12.64 4.10
C ARG A 59 4.63 12.58 3.96
N ASP A 60 5.36 12.41 5.06
CA ASP A 60 6.83 12.45 5.04
C ASP A 60 7.43 11.14 4.51
N ASN A 61 6.66 10.04 4.57
CA ASN A 61 7.10 8.72 4.11
C ASN A 61 6.35 8.22 2.87
N ILE A 62 5.42 9.01 2.32
CA ILE A 62 4.59 8.54 1.20
C ILE A 62 5.43 8.14 -0.03
N GLU A 63 6.52 8.84 -0.30
CA GLU A 63 7.40 8.51 -1.41
C GLU A 63 8.07 7.14 -1.21
N VAL A 64 8.48 6.82 0.01
CA VAL A 64 9.05 5.51 0.36
C VAL A 64 7.99 4.42 0.21
N GLU A 65 6.76 4.67 0.67
CA GLU A 65 5.64 3.74 0.50
C GLU A 65 5.33 3.51 -0.99
N ILE A 66 5.35 4.56 -1.82
CA ILE A 66 5.14 4.48 -3.27
C ILE A 66 6.25 3.66 -3.94
N ARG A 67 7.52 3.93 -3.62
CA ARG A 67 8.66 3.18 -4.16
C ARG A 67 8.54 1.69 -3.84
N HIS A 68 8.22 1.34 -2.61
CA HIS A 68 8.04 -0.04 -2.20
C HIS A 68 6.83 -0.70 -2.88
N HIS A 69 5.71 0.02 -2.99
CA HIS A 69 4.50 -0.44 -3.66
C HIS A 69 4.75 -0.74 -5.15
N LEU A 70 5.45 0.15 -5.85
CA LEU A 70 5.83 -0.07 -7.25
C LEU A 70 6.85 -1.21 -7.41
N ALA A 71 7.78 -1.37 -6.46
CA ALA A 71 8.69 -2.51 -6.49
C ALA A 71 7.95 -3.85 -6.31
N MET A 72 6.98 -3.93 -5.39
CA MET A 72 6.10 -5.10 -5.25
C MET A 72 5.31 -5.36 -6.54
N PHE A 73 4.74 -4.30 -7.12
CA PHE A 73 4.02 -4.41 -8.38
C PHE A 73 4.91 -4.94 -9.51
N VAL A 74 6.14 -4.41 -9.67
CA VAL A 74 7.10 -4.87 -10.68
C VAL A 74 7.46 -6.34 -10.48
N GLU A 75 7.69 -6.76 -9.24
CA GLU A 75 7.95 -8.16 -8.91
C GLU A 75 6.78 -9.07 -9.31
N ASP A 76 5.55 -8.68 -8.96
CA ASP A 76 4.37 -9.52 -9.23
C ASP A 76 3.88 -9.44 -10.68
N TRP A 77 4.13 -8.32 -11.38
CA TRP A 77 3.65 -8.13 -12.75
C TRP A 77 4.62 -8.62 -13.81
N TYR A 78 5.92 -8.59 -13.51
CA TYR A 78 6.96 -8.88 -14.49
C TYR A 78 7.89 -10.05 -14.14
N THR A 79 8.09 -10.42 -12.87
CA THR A 79 8.91 -11.59 -12.51
C THR A 79 8.05 -12.83 -12.54
N LEU A 80 8.11 -13.58 -13.64
CA LEU A 80 7.17 -14.66 -13.94
C LEU A 80 7.89 -15.95 -14.36
N THR A 81 7.33 -17.06 -13.89
CA THR A 81 7.72 -18.41 -14.30
C THR A 81 6.49 -19.23 -14.69
N GLN A 82 6.68 -20.42 -15.26
CA GLN A 82 5.58 -21.34 -15.57
C GLN A 82 4.77 -21.79 -14.33
N TYR A 83 5.37 -21.66 -13.11
CA TYR A 83 4.77 -22.16 -11.88
C TYR A 83 4.00 -21.10 -11.08
N ASP A 84 4.28 -19.83 -11.28
CA ASP A 84 3.82 -18.76 -10.40
C ASP A 84 3.10 -17.58 -11.07
N TRP A 85 3.06 -17.54 -12.40
CA TRP A 85 2.48 -16.43 -13.15
C TRP A 85 1.02 -16.12 -12.79
N GLU A 86 0.18 -17.15 -12.50
CA GLU A 86 -1.23 -16.92 -12.13
C GLU A 86 -1.33 -16.25 -10.75
N ARG A 87 -0.62 -16.79 -9.78
CA ARG A 87 -0.60 -16.25 -8.41
C ARG A 87 -0.03 -14.82 -8.38
N LYS A 88 1.04 -14.56 -9.13
CA LYS A 88 1.66 -13.24 -9.23
C LYS A 88 0.76 -12.24 -9.96
N ALA A 89 0.13 -12.64 -11.05
CA ALA A 89 -0.82 -11.78 -11.75
C ALA A 89 -2.04 -11.42 -10.87
N GLU A 90 -2.52 -12.34 -10.03
CA GLU A 90 -3.54 -12.06 -9.04
C GLU A 90 -3.04 -11.06 -7.98
N ALA A 91 -1.83 -11.25 -7.45
CA ALA A 91 -1.23 -10.35 -6.47
C ALA A 91 -1.05 -8.93 -7.06
N ALA A 92 -0.53 -8.80 -8.27
CA ALA A 92 -0.44 -7.52 -8.97
C ALA A 92 -1.82 -6.85 -9.16
N GLY A 93 -2.87 -7.65 -9.39
CA GLY A 93 -4.24 -7.17 -9.53
C GLY A 93 -4.77 -6.44 -8.29
N TRP A 94 -4.30 -6.78 -7.09
CA TRP A 94 -4.65 -6.08 -5.86
C TRP A 94 -3.98 -4.72 -5.70
N LEU A 95 -2.89 -4.48 -6.44
CA LEU A 95 -2.13 -3.24 -6.40
C LEU A 95 -2.59 -2.23 -7.47
N GLY A 96 -3.33 -2.68 -8.50
CA GLY A 96 -3.78 -1.86 -9.61
C GLY A 96 -5.28 -1.83 -9.79
N GLY A 97 -5.75 -0.86 -10.59
CA GLY A 97 -7.15 -0.68 -10.93
C GLY A 97 -7.56 -1.33 -12.26
N ASN A 98 -8.57 -0.74 -12.90
CA ASN A 98 -9.17 -1.29 -14.12
C ASN A 98 -8.19 -1.36 -15.30
N SER A 99 -7.31 -0.38 -15.45
CA SER A 99 -6.31 -0.36 -16.53
C SER A 99 -5.37 -1.57 -16.47
N LEU A 100 -4.95 -1.97 -15.25
CA LEU A 100 -4.12 -3.15 -15.05
C LEU A 100 -4.89 -4.44 -15.34
N ARG A 101 -6.16 -4.49 -14.93
CA ARG A 101 -7.05 -5.61 -15.26
C ARG A 101 -7.22 -5.78 -16.76
N ASP A 102 -7.41 -4.68 -17.50
CA ASP A 102 -7.56 -4.70 -18.94
C ASP A 102 -6.24 -5.14 -19.62
N ALA A 103 -5.10 -4.68 -19.11
CA ALA A 103 -3.78 -5.12 -19.56
C ALA A 103 -3.58 -6.63 -19.33
N PHE A 104 -4.00 -7.15 -18.17
CA PHE A 104 -3.96 -8.60 -17.90
C PHE A 104 -4.81 -9.40 -18.87
N ILE A 105 -6.05 -8.96 -19.13
CA ILE A 105 -6.95 -9.62 -20.09
C ILE A 105 -6.33 -9.59 -21.50
N ALA A 106 -5.74 -8.48 -21.91
CA ALA A 106 -5.08 -8.34 -23.19
C ALA A 106 -3.87 -9.30 -23.31
N ARG A 107 -3.01 -9.38 -22.29
CA ARG A 107 -1.89 -10.32 -22.21
C ARG A 107 -2.35 -11.78 -22.28
N LYS A 108 -3.44 -12.12 -21.57
CA LYS A 108 -4.02 -13.47 -21.62
C LYS A 108 -4.56 -13.83 -22.99
N ARG A 109 -5.27 -12.91 -23.65
CA ARG A 109 -5.81 -13.10 -25.01
C ARG A 109 -4.74 -13.21 -26.07
N SER A 110 -3.64 -12.48 -25.95
CA SER A 110 -2.51 -12.55 -26.88
C SER A 110 -1.66 -13.81 -26.73
N GLY A 111 -1.93 -14.65 -25.72
CA GLY A 111 -1.13 -15.84 -25.45
C GLY A 111 0.20 -15.53 -24.75
N TYR A 112 0.37 -14.32 -24.21
CA TYR A 112 1.60 -13.91 -23.54
C TYR A 112 2.06 -14.91 -22.47
N PHE A 113 1.14 -15.46 -21.68
CA PHE A 113 1.47 -16.42 -20.63
C PHE A 113 1.78 -17.83 -21.15
N ASN A 114 1.33 -18.17 -22.36
CA ASN A 114 1.59 -19.49 -22.94
C ASN A 114 3.09 -19.72 -23.15
N ARG A 115 3.88 -18.69 -23.41
CA ARG A 115 5.34 -18.80 -23.60
C ARG A 115 6.05 -19.29 -22.33
N PHE A 116 5.57 -18.93 -21.14
CA PHE A 116 6.13 -19.43 -19.88
C PHE A 116 5.91 -20.93 -19.73
N ILE A 117 4.76 -21.43 -20.14
CA ILE A 117 4.39 -22.85 -20.04
C ILE A 117 5.05 -23.67 -21.15
N GLN A 118 4.94 -23.22 -22.40
CA GLN A 118 5.36 -24.00 -23.57
C GLN A 118 6.87 -23.97 -23.79
N ASN A 119 7.50 -22.84 -23.50
CA ASN A 119 8.92 -22.62 -23.78
C ASN A 119 9.78 -22.55 -22.50
N ASN A 120 9.17 -22.85 -21.33
CA ASN A 120 9.85 -22.79 -20.02
C ASN A 120 10.61 -21.45 -19.80
N VAL A 121 10.00 -20.34 -20.22
CA VAL A 121 10.58 -19.01 -20.03
C VAL A 121 10.63 -18.68 -18.53
N THR A 122 11.76 -18.18 -18.07
CA THR A 122 11.88 -17.53 -16.77
C THR A 122 12.16 -16.05 -17.02
N GLN A 123 11.31 -15.18 -16.50
CA GLN A 123 11.47 -13.73 -16.60
C GLN A 123 11.68 -13.15 -15.20
N THR A 124 12.72 -12.36 -15.04
CA THR A 124 12.99 -11.60 -13.83
C THR A 124 12.95 -10.11 -14.14
N ALA A 125 12.52 -9.31 -13.17
CA ALA A 125 12.37 -7.87 -13.33
C ALA A 125 12.99 -7.12 -12.16
N SER A 126 13.51 -5.93 -12.45
CA SER A 126 13.97 -4.98 -11.44
C SER A 126 13.65 -3.56 -11.85
N VAL A 127 13.40 -2.70 -10.86
CA VAL A 127 13.24 -1.26 -11.11
C VAL A 127 14.61 -0.66 -11.38
N ALA A 128 14.81 -0.16 -12.60
CA ALA A 128 16.06 0.49 -13.02
C ALA A 128 16.03 1.99 -12.66
N ASP A 129 14.87 2.65 -12.84
CA ASP A 129 14.67 4.06 -12.49
C ASP A 129 13.21 4.32 -12.16
N LEU A 130 12.97 5.32 -11.29
CA LEU A 130 11.64 5.71 -10.85
C LEU A 130 11.60 7.19 -10.49
N ALA A 131 10.82 7.95 -11.24
CA ALA A 131 10.44 9.33 -10.91
C ALA A 131 9.01 9.34 -10.33
N ILE A 132 8.80 10.13 -9.27
CA ILE A 132 7.50 10.32 -8.61
C ILE A 132 7.19 11.81 -8.64
N ILE A 133 6.00 12.16 -9.11
CA ILE A 133 5.55 13.54 -9.32
C ILE A 133 4.25 13.76 -8.56
N PRO A 134 4.23 14.57 -7.48
CA PRO A 134 3.00 14.88 -6.78
C PRO A 134 2.05 15.72 -7.64
N ASN A 135 0.78 15.33 -7.69
CA ASN A 135 -0.28 16.05 -8.40
C ASN A 135 -1.06 16.97 -7.45
N PRO A 136 -1.67 18.06 -7.97
CA PRO A 136 -2.48 18.98 -7.16
C PRO A 136 -3.72 18.35 -6.50
N ASP A 137 -4.23 17.25 -7.06
CA ASP A 137 -5.39 16.49 -6.55
C ASP A 137 -5.04 15.52 -5.40
N GLY A 138 -3.77 15.48 -4.98
CA GLY A 138 -3.29 14.58 -3.94
C GLY A 138 -2.94 13.17 -4.42
N SER A 139 -3.03 12.90 -5.72
CA SER A 139 -2.47 11.71 -6.34
C SER A 139 -0.98 11.90 -6.68
N TYR A 140 -0.32 10.84 -7.15
CA TYR A 140 1.09 10.87 -7.53
C TYR A 140 1.25 10.27 -8.93
N GLY A 141 1.75 11.07 -9.87
CA GLY A 141 2.23 10.55 -11.16
C GLY A 141 3.53 9.79 -10.95
N PHE A 142 3.78 8.79 -11.80
CA PHE A 142 5.08 8.12 -11.84
C PHE A 142 5.52 7.83 -13.25
N GLU A 143 6.84 7.85 -13.44
CA GLU A 143 7.55 7.31 -14.60
C GLU A 143 8.48 6.21 -14.11
N LEU A 144 8.36 5.03 -14.70
CA LEU A 144 9.01 3.82 -14.25
C LEU A 144 9.80 3.18 -15.40
N VAL A 145 11.05 2.87 -15.13
CA VAL A 145 11.91 2.08 -16.02
C VAL A 145 12.14 0.72 -15.36
N VAL A 146 11.76 -0.35 -16.07
CA VAL A 146 11.93 -1.73 -15.60
C VAL A 146 12.90 -2.44 -16.52
N ASP A 147 13.94 -3.01 -15.94
CA ASP A 147 14.83 -3.95 -16.64
C ASP A 147 14.28 -5.36 -16.49
N LEU A 148 14.08 -6.04 -17.62
CA LEU A 148 13.63 -7.42 -17.69
C LEU A 148 14.74 -8.31 -18.23
N ARG A 149 14.96 -9.43 -17.58
CA ARG A 149 15.82 -10.50 -18.08
C ARG A 149 14.98 -11.74 -18.33
N GLU A 150 15.01 -12.23 -19.55
CA GLU A 150 14.35 -13.46 -19.96
C GLU A 150 15.37 -14.54 -20.22
N ARG A 151 15.14 -15.72 -19.68
CA ARG A 151 15.95 -16.90 -19.92
C ARG A 151 15.10 -18.04 -20.47
N VAL A 152 15.55 -18.59 -21.60
CA VAL A 152 14.99 -19.77 -22.24
C VAL A 152 16.15 -20.68 -22.62
N ASP A 153 16.28 -21.82 -21.95
CA ASP A 153 17.41 -22.74 -22.11
C ASP A 153 18.77 -22.02 -21.94
N ALA A 154 19.56 -21.94 -23.02
CA ALA A 154 20.85 -21.24 -23.06
C ALA A 154 20.76 -19.79 -23.55
N TYR A 155 19.57 -19.33 -23.96
CA TYR A 155 19.36 -17.97 -24.42
C TYR A 155 19.00 -17.04 -23.28
N GLU A 156 19.65 -15.89 -23.24
CA GLU A 156 19.35 -14.81 -22.31
C GLU A 156 19.04 -13.53 -23.09
N GLY A 157 17.84 -12.97 -22.90
CA GLY A 157 17.40 -11.71 -23.49
C GLY A 157 17.30 -10.62 -22.42
N HIS A 158 17.69 -9.40 -22.77
CA HIS A 158 17.59 -8.24 -21.91
C HIS A 158 16.65 -7.20 -22.52
N TRP A 159 15.59 -6.86 -21.80
CA TRP A 159 14.56 -5.94 -22.27
C TRP A 159 14.39 -4.80 -21.30
N ARG A 160 13.95 -3.66 -21.79
CA ARG A 160 13.59 -2.51 -20.96
C ARG A 160 12.16 -2.08 -21.23
N VAL A 161 11.39 -1.87 -20.17
CA VAL A 161 10.02 -1.36 -20.22
C VAL A 161 10.02 0.05 -19.68
N LEU A 162 9.45 0.97 -20.46
CA LEU A 162 9.10 2.30 -20.01
C LEU A 162 7.61 2.32 -19.71
N ALA A 163 7.26 2.56 -18.47
CA ALA A 163 5.88 2.61 -18.02
C ALA A 163 5.60 3.94 -17.29
N SER A 164 4.35 4.33 -17.29
CA SER A 164 3.88 5.50 -16.52
C SER A 164 2.50 5.26 -15.97
N GLY A 165 2.11 6.10 -15.02
CA GLY A 165 0.78 6.00 -14.45
C GLY A 165 0.55 6.97 -13.31
N THR A 166 -0.53 6.72 -12.58
CA THR A 166 -0.90 7.50 -11.42
C THR A 166 -1.17 6.59 -10.24
N ILE A 167 -0.75 6.99 -9.07
CA ILE A 167 -1.03 6.34 -7.81
C ILE A 167 -2.01 7.18 -7.02
N ARG A 168 -3.10 6.55 -6.57
CA ARG A 168 -4.10 7.14 -5.69
C ARG A 168 -4.07 6.50 -4.32
N LEU A 169 -4.31 7.28 -3.29
CA LEU A 169 -4.46 6.77 -1.94
C LEU A 169 -5.86 6.16 -1.79
N ILE A 170 -5.90 4.92 -1.30
CA ILE A 170 -7.12 4.19 -0.97
C ILE A 170 -7.04 3.66 0.46
N GLU A 171 -8.08 2.99 0.92
CA GLU A 171 -8.05 2.28 2.19
C GLU A 171 -7.10 1.08 2.12
N ARG A 172 -6.32 0.86 3.19
CA ARG A 172 -5.40 -0.28 3.28
C ARG A 172 -6.16 -1.58 3.40
N SER A 173 -5.75 -2.59 2.64
CA SER A 173 -6.30 -3.94 2.66
C SER A 173 -5.20 -4.96 2.91
N TRP A 174 -5.06 -5.37 4.16
CA TRP A 174 -4.08 -6.39 4.54
C TRP A 174 -4.60 -7.80 4.23
N PRO A 175 -3.79 -8.74 3.73
CA PRO A 175 -2.36 -8.60 3.35
C PRO A 175 -2.14 -8.11 1.91
N HIS A 176 -3.19 -7.93 1.10
CA HIS A 176 -3.09 -7.77 -0.35
C HIS A 176 -2.60 -6.39 -0.79
N ASN A 177 -3.00 -5.33 -0.07
CA ASN A 177 -2.56 -3.96 -0.35
C ASN A 177 -2.21 -3.21 0.96
N PRO A 178 -1.04 -3.51 1.55
CA PRO A 178 -0.67 -2.98 2.87
C PRO A 178 -0.40 -1.48 2.88
N HIS A 179 -0.02 -0.90 1.72
CA HIS A 179 0.23 0.53 1.59
C HIS A 179 -1.04 1.36 1.37
N GLY A 180 -2.15 0.74 0.95
CA GLY A 180 -3.37 1.46 0.56
C GLY A 180 -3.10 2.43 -0.59
N LEU A 181 -2.43 1.96 -1.63
CA LEU A 181 -2.09 2.66 -2.85
C LEU A 181 -2.67 1.91 -4.03
N LEU A 182 -3.27 2.62 -4.99
CA LEU A 182 -3.85 2.04 -6.19
C LEU A 182 -3.19 2.63 -7.43
N ILE A 183 -2.63 1.78 -8.28
CA ILE A 183 -2.07 2.16 -9.57
C ILE A 183 -3.20 2.27 -10.59
N GLU A 184 -3.57 3.51 -10.99
CA GLU A 184 -4.67 3.77 -11.95
C GLU A 184 -4.56 5.19 -12.54
N PRO A 185 -4.33 5.39 -13.84
CA PRO A 185 -4.05 4.36 -14.85
C PRO A 185 -2.64 3.80 -14.77
N TYR A 186 -2.43 2.65 -15.42
CA TYR A 186 -1.13 2.06 -15.71
C TYR A 186 -0.97 1.92 -17.23
N LEU A 187 0.16 2.40 -17.76
CA LEU A 187 0.46 2.43 -19.19
C LEU A 187 1.87 1.90 -19.45
N GLU A 188 1.98 0.88 -20.30
CA GLU A 188 3.26 0.42 -20.86
C GLU A 188 3.53 1.22 -22.14
N ASN A 189 4.38 2.25 -22.03
CA ASN A 189 4.61 3.19 -23.12
C ASN A 189 5.51 2.59 -24.21
N LYS A 190 6.52 1.82 -23.82
CA LYS A 190 7.49 1.21 -24.75
C LYS A 190 8.18 0.01 -24.12
N ILE A 191 8.41 -1.01 -24.96
CA ILE A 191 9.25 -2.17 -24.65
C ILE A 191 10.28 -2.30 -25.76
N PHE A 192 11.54 -2.45 -25.39
CA PHE A 192 12.63 -2.61 -26.37
C PHE A 192 13.76 -3.47 -25.80
N GLU A 193 14.44 -4.16 -26.71
CA GLU A 193 15.60 -4.99 -26.38
C GLU A 193 16.83 -4.09 -26.13
N VAL A 194 17.61 -4.45 -25.11
CA VAL A 194 18.86 -3.77 -24.77
C VAL A 194 19.99 -4.66 -25.25
N HIS A 195 20.76 -4.16 -26.19
CA HIS A 195 21.98 -4.83 -26.67
C HIS A 195 23.16 -4.35 -25.81
N GLU A 196 23.84 -5.28 -25.14
CA GLU A 196 25.09 -5.01 -24.43
C GLU A 196 26.27 -4.93 -25.41
#